data_9d47763172ca48ddd7784813cd1be1c9
#
_entry.id   9d47763172ca48ddd7784813cd1be1c9
#
_cell.length_a   1.000
_cell.length_b   1.000
_cell.length_c   1.000
_cell.angle_alpha   90.00
_cell.angle_beta   90.00
_cell.angle_gamma   90.00
#
_symmetry.space_group_name_H-M   'P 1'
#
loop_
_entity.id
_entity.type
_entity.pdbx_description
1 polymer ?
#
loop_
_entity_poly.entity_id
_entity_poly.type
_entity_poly.pdbx_seq_one_letter_code
_entity_poly.pdbx_strand_id
1 'polypeptide(L)'
;GAVAAGNCVVIKPSEMASNVADIVEKIVEKAFLPEHVCVIKGDVDISEKLLEERFDYIFFTGNTVVGKHIMEKAAKNLTPVTLELGGKSPCIVLEDADLDESSKNIAFGKILNSGQTCVAPDYVLVDHKIKDAFCEKLAVQFKKMLPDGVEAESYPKIVNERHFDRVIDLLKDGTVYCGGRFSREKLKIEPTMLVDVNLDSKVMTDEIFGPILPIISYKTLDCAEKFVKSREKPLALYIFTSKKENAKRIIENISFGGGCVNDTISHITCKGLGFGGVGSSGMGAYHGKYSFDAFSHKKSIYKKSGLFEFKLRYAPYDKGIQKLKFLIK
;
A
#
# COMPACT_ATOMS: atom_id res chain seq x y z
N GLY A 1 14.42 1.57 10.71
CA GLY A 1 13.88 0.48 11.55
C GLY A 1 14.91 -0.60 11.79
N ALA A 2 15.50 -1.15 10.73
CA ALA A 2 16.50 -2.21 10.85
C ALA A 2 17.75 -1.75 11.61
N VAL A 3 18.30 -0.60 11.27
CA VAL A 3 19.44 0.00 12.00
C VAL A 3 19.09 0.31 13.46
N ALA A 4 17.91 0.87 13.70
CA ALA A 4 17.43 1.16 15.06
C ALA A 4 17.28 -0.13 15.91
N ALA A 5 17.00 -1.25 15.29
CA ALA A 5 16.92 -2.57 15.93
C ALA A 5 18.28 -3.28 16.07
N GLY A 6 19.38 -2.64 15.63
CA GLY A 6 20.75 -3.15 15.74
C GLY A 6 21.19 -4.11 14.64
N ASN A 7 20.52 -4.12 13.49
CA ASN A 7 20.87 -4.99 12.37
C ASN A 7 21.86 -4.33 11.41
N CYS A 8 22.69 -5.14 10.76
CA CYS A 8 23.35 -4.75 9.53
C CYS A 8 22.35 -4.73 8.37
N VAL A 9 22.56 -3.85 7.40
CA VAL A 9 21.56 -3.60 6.34
C VAL A 9 22.21 -3.54 4.97
N VAL A 10 21.66 -4.29 4.04
CA VAL A 10 21.93 -4.14 2.60
C VAL A 10 20.73 -3.41 1.98
N ILE A 11 20.96 -2.28 1.34
CA ILE A 11 19.96 -1.50 0.62
C ILE A 11 20.14 -1.71 -0.88
N LYS A 12 19.12 -2.24 -1.55
CA LYS A 12 19.06 -2.28 -3.01
C LYS A 12 18.00 -1.29 -3.48
N PRO A 13 18.39 -0.08 -3.91
CA PRO A 13 17.44 0.90 -4.44
C PRO A 13 16.93 0.48 -5.83
N SER A 14 15.80 1.07 -6.24
CA SER A 14 15.27 0.84 -7.58
C SER A 14 16.18 1.44 -8.66
N GLU A 15 16.46 0.67 -9.69
CA GLU A 15 17.19 1.11 -10.89
C GLU A 15 16.44 2.17 -11.69
N MET A 16 15.12 2.23 -11.56
CA MET A 16 14.29 3.24 -12.24
C MET A 16 14.47 4.65 -11.67
N ALA A 17 14.97 4.77 -10.44
CA ALA A 17 15.21 6.03 -9.74
C ALA A 17 16.71 6.26 -9.51
N SER A 18 17.52 6.18 -10.57
CA SER A 18 19.01 6.21 -10.51
C SER A 18 19.57 7.39 -9.72
N ASN A 19 19.09 8.61 -9.95
CA ASN A 19 19.54 9.79 -9.22
C ASN A 19 19.27 9.69 -7.71
N VAL A 20 18.13 9.10 -7.32
CA VAL A 20 17.81 8.87 -5.91
C VAL A 20 18.72 7.78 -5.34
N ALA A 21 18.97 6.71 -6.10
CA ALA A 21 19.89 5.65 -5.71
C ALA A 21 21.30 6.19 -5.43
N ASP A 22 21.81 7.09 -6.28
CA ASP A 22 23.12 7.73 -6.12
C ASP A 22 23.19 8.62 -4.87
N ILE A 23 22.11 9.33 -4.55
CA ILE A 23 22.06 10.15 -3.33
C ILE A 23 21.97 9.27 -2.08
N VAL A 24 21.15 8.21 -2.12
CA VAL A 24 21.05 7.25 -1.00
C VAL A 24 22.42 6.61 -0.72
N GLU A 25 23.15 6.17 -1.75
CA GLU A 25 24.51 5.64 -1.61
C GLU A 25 25.45 6.64 -0.92
N LYS A 26 25.54 7.88 -1.42
CA LYS A 26 26.35 8.94 -0.84
C LYS A 26 26.02 9.27 0.62
N ILE A 27 24.74 9.21 0.98
CA ILE A 27 24.29 9.42 2.37
C ILE A 27 24.75 8.26 3.25
N VAL A 28 24.57 7.03 2.79
CA VAL A 28 24.94 5.81 3.52
C VAL A 28 26.43 5.75 3.75
N GLU A 29 27.27 5.96 2.71
CA GLU A 29 28.71 5.97 2.80
C GLU A 29 29.26 7.03 3.78
N LYS A 30 28.57 8.17 3.91
CA LYS A 30 28.96 9.21 4.88
C LYS A 30 28.52 8.92 6.31
N ALA A 31 27.43 8.15 6.49
CA ALA A 31 26.79 7.96 7.79
C ALA A 31 27.17 6.64 8.47
N PHE A 32 27.60 5.63 7.70
CA PHE A 32 27.82 4.28 8.22
C PHE A 32 29.11 3.66 7.66
N LEU A 33 29.66 2.73 8.42
CA LEU A 33 30.69 1.82 7.91
C LEU A 33 30.04 0.79 6.97
N PRO A 34 30.71 0.35 5.90
CA PRO A 34 30.15 -0.57 4.91
C PRO A 34 29.74 -1.92 5.51
N GLU A 35 30.36 -2.36 6.60
CA GLU A 35 30.00 -3.58 7.32
C GLU A 35 28.69 -3.45 8.08
N HIS A 36 28.24 -2.22 8.37
CA HIS A 36 27.00 -1.95 9.07
C HIS A 36 25.86 -1.67 8.08
N VAL A 37 26.06 -0.75 7.14
CA VAL A 37 25.07 -0.45 6.10
C VAL A 37 25.77 -0.26 4.76
N CYS A 38 25.36 -1.00 3.76
CA CYS A 38 25.85 -0.83 2.39
C CYS A 38 24.72 -0.67 1.39
N VAL A 39 25.02 -0.05 0.25
CA VAL A 39 24.11 0.10 -0.89
C VAL A 39 24.65 -0.71 -2.06
N ILE A 40 23.80 -1.56 -2.64
CA ILE A 40 24.11 -2.34 -3.82
C ILE A 40 23.17 -1.90 -4.94
N LYS A 41 23.71 -1.18 -5.92
CA LYS A 41 22.96 -0.76 -7.11
C LYS A 41 23.01 -1.84 -8.17
N GLY A 42 21.96 -1.92 -8.95
CA GLY A 42 21.84 -2.83 -10.08
C GLY A 42 20.38 -3.14 -10.41
N ASP A 43 20.23 -3.91 -11.45
CA ASP A 43 18.96 -4.33 -12.03
C ASP A 43 18.44 -5.66 -11.44
N VAL A 44 17.61 -6.35 -12.20
CA VAL A 44 17.02 -7.64 -11.83
C VAL A 44 18.09 -8.70 -11.54
N ASP A 45 19.19 -8.75 -12.31
CA ASP A 45 20.23 -9.76 -12.14
C ASP A 45 20.93 -9.60 -10.78
N ILE A 46 21.16 -8.37 -10.34
CA ILE A 46 21.71 -8.11 -9.01
C ILE A 46 20.71 -8.45 -7.91
N SER A 47 19.43 -8.19 -8.14
CA SER A 47 18.37 -8.59 -7.20
C SER A 47 18.31 -10.10 -7.02
N GLU A 48 18.39 -10.87 -8.13
CA GLU A 48 18.42 -12.32 -8.09
C GLU A 48 19.62 -12.88 -7.31
N LYS A 49 20.82 -12.31 -7.55
CA LYS A 49 22.04 -12.69 -6.81
C LYS A 49 21.91 -12.41 -5.31
N LEU A 50 21.34 -11.24 -4.94
CA LEU A 50 21.09 -10.94 -3.53
C LEU A 50 20.10 -11.92 -2.90
N LEU A 51 19.07 -12.37 -3.63
CA LEU A 51 18.11 -13.35 -3.13
C LEU A 51 18.67 -14.78 -2.98
N GLU A 52 19.86 -15.05 -3.52
CA GLU A 52 20.61 -16.29 -3.28
C GLU A 52 21.39 -16.25 -1.97
N GLU A 53 21.68 -15.06 -1.45
CA GLU A 53 22.37 -14.89 -0.18
C GLU A 53 21.43 -15.16 1.00
N ARG A 54 22.04 -15.51 2.15
CA ARG A 54 21.26 -15.80 3.37
C ARG A 54 21.08 -14.54 4.20
N PHE A 55 19.86 -14.02 4.20
CA PHE A 55 19.44 -12.91 5.07
C PHE A 55 18.58 -13.42 6.24
N ASP A 56 18.62 -12.71 7.37
CA ASP A 56 17.72 -12.94 8.51
C ASP A 56 16.34 -12.34 8.30
N TYR A 57 16.23 -11.34 7.41
CA TYR A 57 14.97 -10.68 7.08
C TYR A 57 15.05 -10.00 5.71
N ILE A 58 13.95 -10.03 4.95
CA ILE A 58 13.85 -9.31 3.68
C ILE A 58 12.64 -8.36 3.74
N PHE A 59 12.90 -7.08 3.47
CA PHE A 59 11.86 -6.07 3.27
C PHE A 59 11.81 -5.68 1.79
N PHE A 60 10.65 -5.79 1.20
CA PHE A 60 10.48 -5.49 -0.23
C PHE A 60 9.25 -4.60 -0.45
N THR A 61 9.41 -3.61 -1.32
CA THR A 61 8.31 -2.81 -1.88
C THR A 61 8.32 -2.93 -3.41
N GLY A 62 7.17 -3.28 -3.99
CA GLY A 62 7.03 -3.40 -5.44
C GLY A 62 5.69 -4.04 -5.86
N ASN A 63 5.65 -4.64 -7.05
CA ASN A 63 4.44 -5.29 -7.52
C ASN A 63 4.26 -6.71 -6.92
N THR A 64 3.03 -7.19 -6.95
CA THR A 64 2.65 -8.49 -6.36
C THR A 64 3.37 -9.68 -7.00
N VAL A 65 3.67 -9.64 -8.29
CA VAL A 65 4.37 -10.74 -8.99
C VAL A 65 5.79 -10.87 -8.45
N VAL A 66 6.53 -9.77 -8.36
CA VAL A 66 7.90 -9.78 -7.81
C VAL A 66 7.88 -10.11 -6.31
N GLY A 67 6.88 -9.62 -5.55
CA GLY A 67 6.73 -9.96 -4.15
C GLY A 67 6.55 -11.47 -3.91
N LYS A 68 5.75 -12.15 -4.71
CA LYS A 68 5.60 -13.60 -4.67
C LYS A 68 6.92 -14.32 -4.96
N HIS A 69 7.65 -13.87 -5.97
CA HIS A 69 8.97 -14.44 -6.31
C HIS A 69 9.98 -14.28 -5.16
N ILE A 70 10.03 -13.11 -4.52
CA ILE A 70 10.90 -12.89 -3.34
C ILE A 70 10.51 -13.82 -2.19
N MET A 71 9.21 -13.99 -1.94
CA MET A 71 8.73 -14.90 -0.90
C MET A 71 9.12 -16.36 -1.19
N GLU A 72 9.03 -16.82 -2.46
CA GLU A 72 9.47 -18.14 -2.87
C GLU A 72 10.98 -18.35 -2.64
N LYS A 73 11.80 -17.36 -2.96
CA LYS A 73 13.26 -17.39 -2.70
C LYS A 73 13.56 -17.41 -1.20
N ALA A 74 12.93 -16.53 -0.43
CA ALA A 74 13.10 -16.44 1.02
C ALA A 74 12.71 -17.73 1.74
N ALA A 75 11.70 -18.44 1.25
CA ALA A 75 11.24 -19.71 1.84
C ALA A 75 12.32 -20.80 1.86
N LYS A 76 13.28 -20.79 0.95
CA LYS A 76 14.40 -21.74 0.92
C LYS A 76 15.26 -21.72 2.19
N ASN A 77 15.38 -20.53 2.78
CA ASN A 77 16.16 -20.28 4.00
C ASN A 77 15.27 -20.03 5.24
N LEU A 78 13.95 -20.16 5.10
CA LEU A 78 12.96 -19.77 6.12
C LEU A 78 13.11 -18.29 6.54
N THR A 79 13.58 -17.44 5.64
CA THR A 79 13.76 -16.01 5.89
C THR A 79 12.40 -15.33 5.95
N PRO A 80 12.02 -14.68 7.08
CA PRO A 80 10.79 -13.91 7.15
C PRO A 80 10.84 -12.69 6.25
N VAL A 81 9.66 -12.28 5.76
CA VAL A 81 9.53 -11.17 4.82
C VAL A 81 8.49 -10.16 5.28
N THR A 82 8.74 -8.87 5.00
CA THR A 82 7.69 -7.85 4.86
C THR A 82 7.57 -7.52 3.38
N LEU A 83 6.36 -7.62 2.86
CA LEU A 83 6.05 -7.33 1.46
C LEU A 83 5.05 -6.16 1.40
N GLU A 84 5.49 -5.05 0.84
CA GLU A 84 4.68 -3.88 0.55
C GLU A 84 4.37 -3.88 -0.95
N LEU A 85 3.15 -4.27 -1.26
CA LEU A 85 2.74 -4.50 -2.63
C LEU A 85 1.70 -3.46 -3.06
N GLY A 86 1.24 -3.55 -4.28
CA GLY A 86 0.22 -2.66 -4.81
C GLY A 86 -1.20 -3.16 -4.55
N GLY A 87 -2.08 -2.73 -5.40
CA GLY A 87 -3.48 -3.11 -5.40
C GLY A 87 -4.36 -2.00 -5.96
N LYS A 88 -5.66 -2.24 -5.99
CA LYS A 88 -6.63 -1.25 -6.45
C LYS A 88 -7.31 -0.60 -5.25
N SER A 89 -6.75 0.51 -4.78
CA SER A 89 -7.23 1.25 -3.61
C SER A 89 -8.51 2.04 -3.93
N PRO A 90 -9.71 1.60 -3.42
CA PRO A 90 -10.97 2.26 -3.68
C PRO A 90 -11.18 3.53 -2.85
N CYS A 91 -11.88 4.51 -3.43
CA CYS A 91 -12.61 5.52 -2.70
C CYS A 91 -14.10 5.17 -2.73
N ILE A 92 -14.78 5.12 -1.59
CA ILE A 92 -16.22 4.93 -1.50
C ILE A 92 -16.85 6.26 -1.06
N VAL A 93 -17.60 6.89 -1.96
CA VAL A 93 -18.25 8.18 -1.71
C VAL A 93 -19.75 7.92 -1.55
N LEU A 94 -20.25 8.09 -0.33
CA LEU A 94 -21.65 7.84 0.03
C LEU A 94 -22.51 9.06 -0.28
N GLU A 95 -23.86 8.85 -0.40
CA GLU A 95 -24.83 9.90 -0.69
C GLU A 95 -24.74 11.10 0.27
N ASP A 96 -24.36 10.85 1.52
CA ASP A 96 -24.26 11.84 2.59
C ASP A 96 -22.85 12.47 2.73
N ALA A 97 -21.93 12.19 1.81
CA ALA A 97 -20.59 12.75 1.82
C ALA A 97 -20.60 14.27 1.50
N ASP A 98 -19.69 15.01 2.13
CA ASP A 98 -19.38 16.37 1.69
C ASP A 98 -18.65 16.30 0.33
N LEU A 99 -19.31 16.76 -0.72
CA LEU A 99 -18.76 16.65 -2.08
C LEU A 99 -17.58 17.59 -2.34
N ASP A 100 -17.52 18.73 -1.66
CA ASP A 100 -16.39 19.66 -1.79
C ASP A 100 -15.13 19.10 -1.14
N GLU A 101 -15.27 18.56 0.06
CA GLU A 101 -14.18 17.91 0.76
C GLU A 101 -13.74 16.63 0.06
N SER A 102 -14.67 15.74 -0.30
CA SER A 102 -14.34 14.45 -0.93
C SER A 102 -13.70 14.64 -2.30
N SER A 103 -14.23 15.53 -3.16
CA SER A 103 -13.61 15.78 -4.46
C SER A 103 -12.21 16.40 -4.33
N LYS A 104 -12.00 17.31 -3.37
CA LYS A 104 -10.70 17.91 -3.09
C LYS A 104 -9.68 16.86 -2.64
N ASN A 105 -10.03 16.04 -1.67
CA ASN A 105 -9.11 15.06 -1.08
C ASN A 105 -8.80 13.92 -2.07
N ILE A 106 -9.78 13.49 -2.87
CA ILE A 106 -9.55 12.49 -3.92
C ILE A 106 -8.68 13.07 -5.04
N ALA A 107 -8.92 14.32 -5.46
CA ALA A 107 -8.08 15.00 -6.44
C ALA A 107 -6.62 15.09 -5.96
N PHE A 108 -6.41 15.52 -4.72
CA PHE A 108 -5.08 15.58 -4.11
C PHE A 108 -4.39 14.22 -4.16
N GLY A 109 -5.07 13.17 -3.67
CA GLY A 109 -4.50 11.81 -3.63
C GLY A 109 -4.15 11.26 -5.02
N LYS A 110 -4.89 11.68 -6.06
CA LYS A 110 -4.63 11.25 -7.45
C LYS A 110 -3.55 12.07 -8.16
N ILE A 111 -3.44 13.35 -7.85
CA ILE A 111 -2.43 14.23 -8.46
C ILE A 111 -1.05 14.03 -7.83
N LEU A 112 -0.99 13.72 -6.54
CA LEU A 112 0.25 13.51 -5.82
C LEU A 112 1.12 12.48 -6.56
N ASN A 113 2.35 12.87 -6.89
CA ASN A 113 3.31 12.08 -7.67
C ASN A 113 2.72 11.51 -8.99
N SER A 114 1.80 12.24 -9.63
CA SER A 114 1.06 11.80 -10.84
C SER A 114 0.34 10.45 -10.64
N GLY A 115 -0.16 10.18 -9.44
CA GLY A 115 -0.83 8.94 -9.09
C GLY A 115 0.10 7.72 -9.00
N GLN A 116 1.41 7.89 -9.08
CA GLN A 116 2.42 6.84 -8.96
C GLN A 116 2.73 6.56 -7.48
N THR A 117 1.71 6.15 -6.75
CA THR A 117 1.78 5.85 -5.30
C THR A 117 0.89 4.65 -5.03
N CYS A 118 1.38 3.67 -4.28
CA CYS A 118 0.67 2.42 -3.97
C CYS A 118 -0.65 2.62 -3.21
N VAL A 119 -0.81 3.76 -2.56
CA VAL A 119 -2.04 4.17 -1.86
C VAL A 119 -2.82 5.28 -2.60
N ALA A 120 -2.44 5.63 -3.83
CA ALA A 120 -3.23 6.58 -4.62
C ALA A 120 -4.66 6.04 -4.82
N PRO A 121 -5.69 6.89 -4.78
CA PRO A 121 -7.02 6.50 -5.24
C PRO A 121 -6.93 5.84 -6.61
N ASP A 122 -7.33 4.59 -6.71
CA ASP A 122 -7.20 3.83 -7.95
C ASP A 122 -8.51 3.81 -8.75
N TYR A 123 -9.64 3.79 -8.05
CA TYR A 123 -10.97 4.02 -8.60
C TYR A 123 -11.91 4.60 -7.54
N VAL A 124 -13.03 5.18 -7.99
CA VAL A 124 -14.07 5.70 -7.11
C VAL A 124 -15.36 4.93 -7.30
N LEU A 125 -15.92 4.44 -6.20
CA LEU A 125 -17.31 4.01 -6.09
C LEU A 125 -18.12 5.18 -5.54
N VAL A 126 -19.05 5.72 -6.30
CA VAL A 126 -19.87 6.85 -5.90
C VAL A 126 -21.36 6.48 -5.92
N ASP A 127 -22.12 6.92 -4.91
CA ASP A 127 -23.58 6.71 -4.91
C ASP A 127 -24.18 7.30 -6.17
N HIS A 128 -25.07 6.54 -6.84
CA HIS A 128 -25.65 6.93 -8.13
C HIS A 128 -26.39 8.27 -8.11
N LYS A 129 -26.95 8.67 -6.95
CA LYS A 129 -27.70 9.91 -6.79
C LYS A 129 -26.83 11.16 -6.86
N ILE A 130 -25.55 11.02 -6.53
CA ILE A 130 -24.62 12.14 -6.43
C ILE A 130 -23.50 12.07 -7.48
N LYS A 131 -23.49 11.06 -8.37
CA LYS A 131 -22.42 10.81 -9.34
C LYS A 131 -22.09 12.05 -10.17
N ASP A 132 -23.08 12.65 -10.77
CA ASP A 132 -22.88 13.76 -11.71
C ASP A 132 -22.30 15.00 -10.97
N ALA A 133 -22.92 15.37 -9.85
CA ALA A 133 -22.43 16.48 -9.02
C ALA A 133 -21.02 16.22 -8.47
N PHE A 134 -20.69 14.98 -8.12
CA PHE A 134 -19.34 14.60 -7.70
C PHE A 134 -18.33 14.73 -8.85
N CYS A 135 -18.67 14.24 -10.06
CA CYS A 135 -17.81 14.34 -11.23
C CYS A 135 -17.52 15.80 -11.61
N GLU A 136 -18.54 16.66 -11.60
CA GLU A 136 -18.36 18.11 -11.85
C GLU A 136 -17.38 18.73 -10.84
N LYS A 137 -17.59 18.49 -9.54
CA LYS A 137 -16.71 19.02 -8.50
C LYS A 137 -15.29 18.49 -8.61
N LEU A 138 -15.12 17.19 -8.90
CA LEU A 138 -13.80 16.58 -9.05
C LEU A 138 -13.05 17.16 -10.25
N ALA A 139 -13.72 17.40 -11.38
CA ALA A 139 -13.13 18.06 -12.55
C ALA A 139 -12.67 19.48 -12.23
N VAL A 140 -13.45 20.25 -11.45
CA VAL A 140 -13.05 21.57 -10.95
C VAL A 140 -11.81 21.48 -10.08
N GLN A 141 -11.71 20.49 -9.18
CA GLN A 141 -10.54 20.33 -8.32
C GLN A 141 -9.29 19.96 -9.12
N PHE A 142 -9.39 19.08 -10.11
CA PHE A 142 -8.25 18.78 -11.01
C PHE A 142 -7.73 20.04 -11.69
N LYS A 143 -8.63 20.83 -12.26
CA LYS A 143 -8.25 22.09 -12.92
C LYS A 143 -7.67 23.11 -11.94
N LYS A 144 -8.23 23.22 -10.73
CA LYS A 144 -7.74 24.13 -9.69
C LYS A 144 -6.35 23.78 -9.18
N MET A 145 -6.09 22.48 -8.95
CA MET A 145 -4.80 22.02 -8.42
C MET A 145 -3.70 21.96 -9.48
N LEU A 146 -4.08 21.77 -10.75
CA LEU A 146 -3.14 21.68 -11.86
C LEU A 146 -3.63 22.56 -13.04
N PRO A 147 -3.62 23.90 -12.89
CA PRO A 147 -4.16 24.81 -13.88
C PRO A 147 -3.46 24.73 -15.25
N ASP A 148 -2.15 24.48 -15.24
CA ASP A 148 -1.32 24.38 -16.45
C ASP A 148 -1.26 22.95 -17.02
N GLY A 149 -1.92 21.98 -16.37
CA GLY A 149 -1.96 20.60 -16.82
C GLY A 149 -0.56 19.99 -16.99
N VAL A 150 -0.31 19.36 -18.13
CA VAL A 150 0.97 18.72 -18.46
C VAL A 150 2.14 19.71 -18.61
N GLU A 151 1.86 21.00 -18.74
CA GLU A 151 2.89 22.04 -18.86
C GLU A 151 3.47 22.44 -17.50
N ALA A 152 2.78 22.19 -16.39
CA ALA A 152 3.23 22.55 -15.06
C ALA A 152 4.60 21.89 -14.75
N GLU A 153 5.63 22.71 -14.48
CA GLU A 153 6.97 22.19 -14.13
C GLU A 153 6.98 21.35 -12.86
N SER A 154 6.19 21.76 -11.87
CA SER A 154 6.08 21.06 -10.58
C SER A 154 5.32 19.73 -10.65
N TYR A 155 4.63 19.45 -11.76
CA TYR A 155 3.90 18.18 -11.93
C TYR A 155 4.86 17.08 -12.39
N PRO A 156 5.02 15.99 -11.62
CA PRO A 156 5.99 14.96 -11.94
C PRO A 156 5.63 14.20 -13.23
N LYS A 157 6.68 13.73 -13.92
CA LYS A 157 6.52 12.85 -15.08
C LYS A 157 6.25 11.41 -14.65
N ILE A 158 5.70 10.60 -15.55
CA ILE A 158 5.71 9.15 -15.40
C ILE A 158 7.16 8.64 -15.48
N VAL A 159 7.51 7.68 -14.67
CA VAL A 159 8.88 7.26 -14.37
C VAL A 159 9.70 6.91 -15.63
N ASN A 160 9.10 6.29 -16.64
CA ASN A 160 9.72 5.96 -17.92
C ASN A 160 8.68 5.79 -19.04
N GLU A 161 9.16 5.63 -20.28
CA GLU A 161 8.32 5.51 -21.47
C GLU A 161 7.42 4.26 -21.45
N ARG A 162 7.93 3.13 -20.99
CA ARG A 162 7.15 1.88 -20.90
C ARG A 162 5.92 2.06 -20.00
N HIS A 163 6.09 2.68 -18.83
CA HIS A 163 4.98 2.96 -17.92
C HIS A 163 4.06 4.06 -18.45
N PHE A 164 4.61 5.05 -19.13
CA PHE A 164 3.83 6.07 -19.80
C PHE A 164 2.88 5.45 -20.84
N ASP A 165 3.40 4.59 -21.73
CA ASP A 165 2.60 3.92 -22.77
C ASP A 165 1.53 3.02 -22.15
N ARG A 166 1.87 2.28 -21.09
CA ARG A 166 0.92 1.45 -20.34
C ARG A 166 -0.23 2.28 -19.79
N VAL A 167 0.06 3.44 -19.20
CA VAL A 167 -0.98 4.30 -18.60
C VAL A 167 -1.84 4.96 -19.69
N ILE A 168 -1.23 5.43 -20.81
CA ILE A 168 -1.99 5.98 -21.94
C ILE A 168 -2.94 4.94 -22.55
N ASP A 169 -2.51 3.69 -22.63
CA ASP A 169 -3.35 2.62 -23.18
C ASP A 169 -4.64 2.39 -22.36
N LEU A 170 -4.61 2.67 -21.05
CA LEU A 170 -5.79 2.58 -20.17
C LEU A 170 -6.89 3.62 -20.49
N LEU A 171 -6.56 4.70 -21.22
CA LEU A 171 -7.57 5.68 -21.63
C LEU A 171 -8.66 5.11 -22.56
N LYS A 172 -8.37 3.99 -23.20
CA LYS A 172 -9.30 3.29 -24.11
C LYS A 172 -10.39 2.49 -23.36
N ASP A 173 -10.21 2.29 -22.06
CA ASP A 173 -11.04 1.40 -21.25
C ASP A 173 -12.34 2.06 -20.75
N GLY A 174 -12.58 3.35 -21.07
CA GLY A 174 -13.77 4.08 -20.70
C GLY A 174 -13.92 5.39 -21.47
N THR A 175 -14.95 6.15 -21.15
CA THR A 175 -15.19 7.48 -21.72
C THR A 175 -14.47 8.55 -20.89
N VAL A 176 -13.63 9.36 -21.53
CA VAL A 176 -12.95 10.49 -20.85
C VAL A 176 -13.97 11.57 -20.51
N TYR A 177 -14.20 11.78 -19.21
CA TYR A 177 -15.07 12.86 -18.71
C TYR A 177 -14.33 14.20 -18.65
N CYS A 178 -13.10 14.21 -18.15
CA CYS A 178 -12.20 15.37 -18.13
C CYS A 178 -10.74 14.92 -18.14
N GLY A 179 -9.83 15.83 -18.52
CA GLY A 179 -8.42 15.53 -18.69
C GLY A 179 -8.13 14.90 -20.05
N GLY A 180 -7.29 13.87 -20.09
CA GLY A 180 -6.95 13.09 -21.29
C GLY A 180 -5.81 13.67 -22.13
N ARG A 181 -5.32 14.87 -21.85
CA ARG A 181 -4.15 15.41 -22.53
C ARG A 181 -2.87 14.82 -21.99
N PHE A 182 -1.88 14.64 -22.85
CA PHE A 182 -0.57 14.14 -22.47
C PHE A 182 0.54 14.73 -23.32
N SER A 183 1.75 14.70 -22.81
CA SER A 183 2.97 15.03 -23.53
C SER A 183 3.93 13.85 -23.48
N ARG A 184 4.19 13.21 -24.63
CA ARG A 184 5.15 12.11 -24.70
C ARG A 184 6.58 12.60 -24.47
N GLU A 185 6.93 13.78 -24.97
CA GLU A 185 8.25 14.37 -24.78
C GLU A 185 8.57 14.58 -23.29
N LYS A 186 7.58 15.06 -22.51
CA LYS A 186 7.72 15.30 -21.08
C LYS A 186 7.37 14.07 -20.22
N LEU A 187 6.86 13.00 -20.82
CA LEU A 187 6.29 11.84 -20.14
C LEU A 187 5.22 12.21 -19.12
N LYS A 188 4.43 13.26 -19.39
CA LYS A 188 3.37 13.74 -18.49
C LYS A 188 1.99 13.41 -19.03
N ILE A 189 1.10 12.98 -18.13
CA ILE A 189 -0.30 12.68 -18.41
C ILE A 189 -1.14 13.53 -17.46
N GLU A 190 -2.12 14.24 -17.98
CA GLU A 190 -3.04 15.06 -17.19
C GLU A 190 -3.91 14.17 -16.30
N PRO A 191 -4.26 14.62 -15.07
CA PRO A 191 -5.25 13.93 -14.26
C PRO A 191 -6.53 13.72 -15.07
N THR A 192 -6.92 12.47 -15.24
CA THR A 192 -7.97 12.07 -16.17
C THR A 192 -9.03 11.24 -15.46
N MET A 193 -10.28 11.67 -15.57
CA MET A 193 -11.45 10.95 -15.07
C MET A 193 -12.08 10.13 -16.20
N LEU A 194 -12.26 8.84 -15.97
CA LEU A 194 -12.97 7.96 -16.87
C LEU A 194 -14.35 7.60 -16.29
N VAL A 195 -15.36 7.62 -17.14
CA VAL A 195 -16.71 7.13 -16.85
C VAL A 195 -17.07 6.00 -17.82
N ASP A 196 -18.17 5.30 -17.58
CA ASP A 196 -18.67 4.20 -18.42
C ASP A 196 -17.59 3.13 -18.69
N VAL A 197 -16.85 2.80 -17.65
CA VAL A 197 -15.72 1.89 -17.70
C VAL A 197 -16.21 0.44 -17.72
N ASN A 198 -15.63 -0.38 -18.59
CA ASN A 198 -15.83 -1.81 -18.53
C ASN A 198 -15.11 -2.40 -17.30
N LEU A 199 -15.84 -3.08 -16.42
CA LEU A 199 -15.33 -3.61 -15.15
C LEU A 199 -14.32 -4.74 -15.31
N ASP A 200 -14.24 -5.35 -16.48
CA ASP A 200 -13.27 -6.41 -16.83
C ASP A 200 -12.06 -5.89 -17.61
N SER A 201 -12.01 -4.58 -17.88
CA SER A 201 -10.89 -3.95 -18.59
C SER A 201 -9.67 -3.76 -17.69
N LYS A 202 -8.52 -3.49 -18.30
CA LYS A 202 -7.24 -3.34 -17.61
C LYS A 202 -7.25 -2.21 -16.57
N VAL A 203 -7.94 -1.11 -16.84
CA VAL A 203 -8.06 0.00 -15.88
C VAL A 203 -8.76 -0.44 -14.58
N MET A 204 -9.52 -1.54 -14.61
CA MET A 204 -10.23 -2.08 -13.46
C MET A 204 -9.64 -3.38 -12.90
N THR A 205 -8.79 -4.09 -13.64
CA THR A 205 -8.13 -5.32 -13.19
C THR A 205 -6.71 -5.07 -12.67
N ASP A 206 -5.98 -4.17 -13.31
CA ASP A 206 -4.60 -3.86 -12.97
C ASP A 206 -4.49 -2.59 -12.12
N GLU A 207 -3.48 -2.49 -11.27
CA GLU A 207 -3.13 -1.25 -10.59
C GLU A 207 -2.75 -0.18 -11.61
N ILE A 208 -3.41 0.97 -11.56
CA ILE A 208 -3.19 2.04 -12.55
C ILE A 208 -1.79 2.65 -12.40
N PHE A 209 -1.37 2.95 -11.16
CA PHE A 209 -0.10 3.60 -10.85
C PHE A 209 0.20 4.77 -11.80
N GLY A 210 -0.78 5.66 -11.89
CA GLY A 210 -0.81 6.80 -12.82
C GLY A 210 -2.03 7.70 -12.58
N PRO A 211 -2.15 8.84 -13.31
CA PRO A 211 -3.13 9.87 -13.01
C PRO A 211 -4.52 9.64 -13.65
N ILE A 212 -4.89 8.39 -13.91
CA ILE A 212 -6.21 8.03 -14.43
C ILE A 212 -7.10 7.54 -13.29
N LEU A 213 -8.34 7.99 -13.23
CA LEU A 213 -9.29 7.69 -12.17
C LEU A 213 -10.66 7.28 -12.73
N PRO A 214 -10.98 5.98 -12.74
CA PRO A 214 -12.31 5.47 -13.08
C PRO A 214 -13.34 5.84 -12.02
N ILE A 215 -14.53 6.28 -12.46
CA ILE A 215 -15.67 6.58 -11.62
C ILE A 215 -16.80 5.61 -11.91
N ILE A 216 -17.20 4.85 -10.92
CA ILE A 216 -18.20 3.80 -11.01
C ILE A 216 -19.34 4.14 -10.04
N SER A 217 -20.58 4.16 -10.54
CA SER A 217 -21.73 4.36 -9.67
C SER A 217 -22.21 3.06 -9.05
N TYR A 218 -22.71 3.13 -7.82
CA TYR A 218 -23.40 2.03 -7.16
C TYR A 218 -24.78 2.45 -6.68
N LYS A 219 -25.71 1.49 -6.55
CA LYS A 219 -27.11 1.76 -6.14
C LYS A 219 -27.31 1.71 -4.63
N THR A 220 -26.63 0.81 -3.95
CA THR A 220 -26.72 0.63 -2.49
C THR A 220 -25.34 0.35 -1.92
N LEU A 221 -25.12 0.69 -0.65
CA LEU A 221 -23.86 0.40 0.03
C LEU A 221 -23.48 -1.09 -0.02
N ASP A 222 -24.47 -1.99 0.04
CA ASP A 222 -24.24 -3.43 -0.12
C ASP A 222 -23.62 -3.78 -1.48
N CYS A 223 -24.02 -3.07 -2.56
CA CYS A 223 -23.42 -3.24 -3.88
C CYS A 223 -21.94 -2.80 -3.89
N ALA A 224 -21.65 -1.67 -3.26
CA ALA A 224 -20.27 -1.17 -3.14
C ALA A 224 -19.38 -2.14 -2.33
N GLU A 225 -19.87 -2.61 -1.17
CA GLU A 225 -19.14 -3.58 -0.35
C GLU A 225 -18.92 -4.91 -1.11
N LYS A 226 -19.92 -5.44 -1.78
CA LYS A 226 -19.79 -6.66 -2.59
C LYS A 226 -18.79 -6.48 -3.71
N PHE A 227 -18.80 -5.33 -4.38
CA PHE A 227 -17.86 -5.03 -5.46
C PHE A 227 -16.40 -5.03 -4.96
N VAL A 228 -16.12 -4.38 -3.83
CA VAL A 228 -14.76 -4.38 -3.25
C VAL A 228 -14.37 -5.79 -2.80
N LYS A 229 -15.28 -6.52 -2.14
CA LYS A 229 -15.02 -7.89 -1.65
C LYS A 229 -14.82 -8.92 -2.76
N SER A 230 -15.35 -8.68 -3.97
CA SER A 230 -15.15 -9.57 -5.13
C SER A 230 -13.77 -9.42 -5.76
N ARG A 231 -12.97 -8.46 -5.30
CA ARG A 231 -11.62 -8.17 -5.78
C ARG A 231 -10.57 -8.51 -4.74
N GLU A 232 -9.32 -8.46 -5.15
CA GLU A 232 -8.18 -8.63 -4.25
C GLU A 232 -8.17 -7.54 -3.16
N LYS A 233 -7.71 -7.91 -1.97
CA LYS A 233 -7.67 -7.00 -0.81
C LYS A 233 -6.75 -5.82 -1.08
N PRO A 234 -7.25 -4.56 -1.04
CA PRO A 234 -6.47 -3.39 -1.38
C PRO A 234 -5.49 -3.02 -0.27
N LEU A 235 -4.41 -2.33 -0.64
CA LEU A 235 -3.48 -1.74 0.32
C LEU A 235 -4.15 -0.59 1.08
N ALA A 236 -4.87 0.29 0.38
CA ALA A 236 -5.63 1.36 1.03
C ALA A 236 -7.12 1.34 0.65
N LEU A 237 -7.97 1.85 1.55
CA LEU A 237 -9.39 2.09 1.32
C LEU A 237 -9.79 3.43 1.92
N TYR A 238 -10.52 4.26 1.17
CA TYR A 238 -10.96 5.59 1.55
C TYR A 238 -12.48 5.68 1.59
N ILE A 239 -13.01 6.25 2.66
CA ILE A 239 -14.46 6.31 2.92
C ILE A 239 -14.86 7.76 3.09
N PHE A 240 -15.82 8.23 2.31
CA PHE A 240 -16.36 9.58 2.41
C PHE A 240 -17.84 9.52 2.82
N THR A 241 -18.14 9.97 4.02
CA THR A 241 -19.49 9.96 4.63
C THR A 241 -19.52 10.88 5.85
N SER A 242 -20.67 11.50 6.10
CA SER A 242 -20.94 12.24 7.33
C SER A 242 -21.41 11.34 8.48
N LYS A 243 -21.81 10.09 8.19
CA LYS A 243 -22.36 9.13 9.17
C LYS A 243 -21.32 8.16 9.67
N LYS A 244 -20.99 8.25 10.94
CA LYS A 244 -20.00 7.36 11.60
C LYS A 244 -20.36 5.88 11.48
N GLU A 245 -21.66 5.55 11.49
CA GLU A 245 -22.16 4.18 11.36
C GLU A 245 -21.78 3.55 10.02
N ASN A 246 -21.89 4.33 8.93
CA ASN A 246 -21.52 3.87 7.60
C ASN A 246 -20.00 3.62 7.49
N ALA A 247 -19.18 4.55 8.01
CA ALA A 247 -17.74 4.37 8.05
C ALA A 247 -17.36 3.12 8.85
N LYS A 248 -17.93 2.95 10.05
CA LYS A 248 -17.71 1.79 10.92
C LYS A 248 -18.08 0.49 10.19
N ARG A 249 -19.27 0.45 9.58
CA ARG A 249 -19.76 -0.70 8.82
C ARG A 249 -18.77 -1.13 7.72
N ILE A 250 -18.28 -0.18 6.92
CA ILE A 250 -17.34 -0.46 5.83
C ILE A 250 -16.04 -1.01 6.40
N ILE A 251 -15.48 -0.38 7.45
CA ILE A 251 -14.24 -0.79 8.10
C ILE A 251 -14.35 -2.22 8.65
N GLU A 252 -15.49 -2.58 9.26
CA GLU A 252 -15.70 -3.90 9.85
C GLU A 252 -15.96 -4.99 8.78
N ASN A 253 -16.55 -4.61 7.65
CA ASN A 253 -16.97 -5.56 6.63
C ASN A 253 -15.92 -5.82 5.55
N ILE A 254 -15.00 -4.92 5.30
CA ILE A 254 -14.00 -5.03 4.21
C ILE A 254 -12.61 -5.19 4.81
N SER A 255 -11.84 -6.16 4.31
CA SER A 255 -10.44 -6.34 4.69
C SER A 255 -9.53 -5.53 3.76
N PHE A 256 -8.68 -4.66 4.32
CA PHE A 256 -7.71 -3.82 3.61
C PHE A 256 -6.51 -3.51 4.52
N GLY A 257 -5.42 -3.02 3.96
CA GLY A 257 -4.21 -2.71 4.73
C GLY A 257 -4.37 -1.54 5.68
N GLY A 258 -4.76 -0.39 5.19
CA GLY A 258 -5.01 0.83 5.95
C GLY A 258 -5.90 1.81 5.18
N GLY A 259 -6.22 2.98 5.76
CA GLY A 259 -7.06 3.94 5.05
C GLY A 259 -7.45 5.17 5.84
N CYS A 260 -8.32 5.98 5.25
CA CYS A 260 -8.83 7.19 5.86
C CYS A 260 -10.35 7.28 5.75
N VAL A 261 -10.94 7.99 6.70
CA VAL A 261 -12.32 8.48 6.62
C VAL A 261 -12.27 9.97 6.33
N ASN A 262 -12.97 10.40 5.29
CA ASN A 262 -13.03 11.78 4.76
C ASN A 262 -11.67 12.38 4.36
N ASP A 263 -10.70 11.52 4.04
CA ASP A 263 -9.39 11.93 3.56
C ASP A 263 -8.77 10.85 2.66
N THR A 264 -7.63 11.14 2.04
CA THR A 264 -6.82 10.17 1.30
C THR A 264 -5.35 10.27 1.76
N ILE A 265 -4.61 9.16 1.68
CA ILE A 265 -3.15 9.09 1.88
C ILE A 265 -2.68 9.42 3.32
N SER A 266 -3.31 10.36 4.03
CA SER A 266 -2.84 10.92 5.32
C SER A 266 -2.52 9.86 6.39
N HIS A 267 -3.12 8.67 6.33
CA HIS A 267 -2.82 7.57 7.26
C HIS A 267 -1.34 7.16 7.25
N ILE A 268 -0.63 7.33 6.13
CA ILE A 268 0.80 7.00 6.02
C ILE A 268 1.71 7.97 6.78
N THR A 269 1.22 9.17 7.08
CA THR A 269 1.98 10.20 7.81
C THR A 269 1.77 10.16 9.32
N CYS A 270 0.82 9.35 9.78
CA CYS A 270 0.47 9.24 11.20
C CYS A 270 1.50 8.38 11.95
N LYS A 271 2.30 8.98 12.81
CA LYS A 271 3.42 8.32 13.53
C LYS A 271 3.01 7.11 14.39
N GLY A 272 1.75 7.05 14.83
CA GLY A 272 1.24 5.97 15.68
C GLY A 272 0.61 4.80 14.93
N LEU A 273 0.46 4.91 13.61
CA LEU A 273 -0.14 3.88 12.76
C LEU A 273 0.93 3.02 12.08
N GLY A 274 0.72 1.71 12.09
CA GLY A 274 1.47 0.81 11.23
C GLY A 274 0.98 0.94 9.80
N PHE A 275 1.89 0.75 8.84
CA PHE A 275 1.59 0.71 7.42
C PHE A 275 1.94 -0.67 6.87
N GLY A 276 1.04 -1.29 6.12
CA GLY A 276 1.24 -2.59 5.51
C GLY A 276 -0.03 -3.14 4.89
N GLY A 277 0.15 -4.03 3.93
CA GLY A 277 -0.93 -4.68 3.18
C GLY A 277 -1.46 -5.96 3.82
N VAL A 278 -2.47 -6.54 3.19
CA VAL A 278 -3.08 -7.81 3.58
C VAL A 278 -3.42 -8.65 2.35
N GLY A 279 -3.03 -9.94 2.35
CA GLY A 279 -3.23 -10.82 1.19
C GLY A 279 -2.39 -10.38 -0.01
N SER A 280 -3.02 -10.10 -1.15
CA SER A 280 -2.33 -9.67 -2.38
C SER A 280 -1.69 -8.30 -2.30
N SER A 281 -2.11 -7.43 -1.36
CA SER A 281 -1.47 -6.13 -1.13
C SER A 281 -0.25 -6.18 -0.21
N GLY A 282 0.03 -7.33 0.39
CA GLY A 282 1.26 -7.51 1.15
C GLY A 282 1.12 -8.30 2.46
N MET A 283 2.18 -8.28 3.24
CA MET A 283 2.24 -8.86 4.59
C MET A 283 3.26 -8.13 5.44
N GLY A 284 3.04 -8.14 6.75
CA GLY A 284 3.83 -7.38 7.70
C GLY A 284 3.34 -5.94 7.83
N ALA A 285 4.02 -5.17 8.66
CA ALA A 285 3.74 -3.75 8.85
C ALA A 285 5.01 -3.03 9.28
N TYR A 286 5.13 -1.75 8.90
CA TYR A 286 6.25 -0.89 9.28
C TYR A 286 5.74 0.54 9.57
N HIS A 287 6.57 1.52 9.67
CA HIS A 287 6.44 2.85 10.24
C HIS A 287 6.56 2.87 11.77
N GLY A 288 7.28 3.87 12.30
CA GLY A 288 7.47 4.07 13.72
C GLY A 288 7.92 2.80 14.46
N LYS A 289 7.21 2.48 15.54
CA LYS A 289 7.48 1.29 16.35
C LYS A 289 7.32 -0.03 15.58
N TYR A 290 6.41 -0.09 14.61
CA TYR A 290 6.21 -1.29 13.79
C TYR A 290 7.46 -1.64 12.99
N SER A 291 8.21 -0.64 12.49
CA SER A 291 9.50 -0.88 11.85
C SER A 291 10.52 -1.52 12.79
N PHE A 292 10.62 -1.04 14.03
CA PHE A 292 11.50 -1.65 15.02
C PHE A 292 11.09 -3.10 15.32
N ASP A 293 9.80 -3.33 15.53
CA ASP A 293 9.26 -4.67 15.84
C ASP A 293 9.45 -5.64 14.64
N ALA A 294 9.30 -5.18 13.39
CA ALA A 294 9.48 -6.00 12.20
C ALA A 294 10.92 -6.54 12.06
N PHE A 295 11.90 -5.72 12.41
CA PHE A 295 13.34 -6.11 12.38
C PHE A 295 13.87 -6.60 13.72
N SER A 296 13.00 -7.04 14.62
CA SER A 296 13.36 -7.54 15.95
C SER A 296 12.72 -8.89 16.22
N HIS A 297 13.47 -9.78 16.88
CA HIS A 297 12.92 -11.03 17.38
C HIS A 297 12.71 -10.98 18.89
N LYS A 298 11.47 -11.20 19.34
CA LYS A 298 11.12 -11.22 20.77
C LYS A 298 11.41 -12.62 21.34
N LYS A 299 12.50 -12.74 22.10
CA LYS A 299 12.89 -13.97 22.77
C LYS A 299 12.18 -14.10 24.12
N SER A 300 11.35 -15.12 24.28
CA SER A 300 10.67 -15.40 25.53
C SER A 300 11.55 -16.22 26.47
N ILE A 301 11.89 -15.66 27.63
CA ILE A 301 12.71 -16.32 28.63
C ILE A 301 11.91 -16.50 29.93
N TYR A 302 11.71 -17.75 30.35
CA TYR A 302 11.18 -18.06 31.65
C TYR A 302 12.31 -18.33 32.62
N LYS A 303 12.42 -17.54 33.68
CA LYS A 303 13.38 -17.76 34.78
C LYS A 303 12.63 -18.31 35.97
N LYS A 304 12.86 -19.60 36.28
CA LYS A 304 12.25 -20.25 37.46
C LYS A 304 12.80 -19.60 38.74
N SER A 305 11.90 -19.18 39.64
CA SER A 305 12.26 -18.80 41.00
C SER A 305 12.60 -20.06 41.81
N GLY A 306 13.70 -20.03 42.58
CA GLY A 306 14.08 -21.11 43.47
C GLY A 306 13.16 -21.29 44.70
N LEU A 307 12.26 -20.32 44.96
CA LEU A 307 11.39 -20.29 46.14
C LEU A 307 10.15 -21.18 46.03
N PHE A 308 9.75 -21.56 44.81
CA PHE A 308 8.55 -22.37 44.60
C PHE A 308 8.80 -23.48 43.58
N GLU A 309 8.58 -24.71 43.95
CA GLU A 309 8.66 -25.86 43.03
C GLU A 309 7.32 -26.58 42.93
N PHE A 310 6.76 -26.59 41.73
CA PHE A 310 5.53 -27.30 41.44
C PHE A 310 5.85 -28.78 41.18
N LYS A 311 5.91 -29.57 42.24
CA LYS A 311 6.36 -30.98 42.22
C LYS A 311 5.51 -31.86 41.31
N LEU A 312 4.24 -31.54 41.06
CA LEU A 312 3.32 -32.29 40.19
C LEU A 312 3.71 -32.26 38.70
N ARG A 313 4.67 -31.40 38.30
CA ARG A 313 5.18 -31.38 36.92
C ARG A 313 6.18 -32.50 36.59
N TYR A 314 6.65 -33.21 37.57
CA TYR A 314 7.65 -34.27 37.43
C TYR A 314 7.04 -35.65 37.54
N ALA A 315 7.56 -36.60 36.77
CA ALA A 315 7.23 -38.03 36.90
C ALA A 315 7.74 -38.59 38.24
N PRO A 316 7.12 -39.69 38.77
CA PRO A 316 6.03 -40.46 38.18
C PRO A 316 4.65 -39.79 38.38
N TYR A 317 3.76 -39.97 37.38
CA TYR A 317 2.44 -39.30 37.36
C TYR A 317 1.29 -40.12 37.92
N ASP A 318 1.57 -41.30 38.43
CA ASP A 318 0.59 -42.32 38.83
C ASP A 318 -0.49 -41.84 39.83
N LYS A 319 -0.17 -40.79 40.58
CA LYS A 319 -1.10 -40.18 41.55
C LYS A 319 -1.46 -38.71 41.25
N GLY A 320 -0.92 -38.17 40.15
CA GLY A 320 -0.98 -36.72 39.86
C GLY A 320 -2.04 -36.28 38.82
N ILE A 321 -2.50 -37.20 37.97
CA ILE A 321 -3.44 -36.87 36.86
C ILE A 321 -4.76 -36.32 37.37
N GLN A 322 -5.30 -36.84 38.45
CA GLN A 322 -6.56 -36.34 39.04
C GLN A 322 -6.41 -34.93 39.64
N LYS A 323 -5.23 -34.57 40.16
CA LYS A 323 -4.92 -33.23 40.68
C LYS A 323 -4.62 -32.23 39.58
N LEU A 324 -4.04 -32.68 38.47
CA LEU A 324 -3.82 -31.80 37.28
C LEU A 324 -5.11 -31.45 36.54
N LYS A 325 -6.12 -32.33 36.55
CA LYS A 325 -7.45 -32.02 35.95
C LYS A 325 -8.14 -30.83 36.59
N PHE A 326 -7.79 -30.44 37.81
CA PHE A 326 -8.32 -29.29 38.50
C PHE A 326 -7.67 -27.98 38.05
N LEU A 327 -6.47 -28.00 37.45
CA LEU A 327 -5.71 -26.84 36.97
C LEU A 327 -5.93 -26.55 35.49
N ILE A 328 -6.62 -27.43 34.76
CA ILE A 328 -6.87 -27.32 33.31
C ILE A 328 -8.35 -26.91 33.02
N LYS A 329 -9.12 -26.67 34.07
CA LYS A 329 -10.41 -25.99 33.98
C LYS A 329 -10.17 -24.49 34.15
#